data_12972aa40069a1d4d8c13caf6264f874
#
_entry.id   12972aa40069a1d4d8c13caf6264f874
#
_cell.length_a   1.000
_cell.length_b   1.000
_cell.length_c   1.000
_cell.angle_alpha   90.00
_cell.angle_beta   90.00
_cell.angle_gamma   90.00
#
_symmetry.space_group_name_H-M   'P 1'
#
loop_
_entity.id
_entity.type
_entity.pdbx_description
1 polymer ?
#
loop_
_entity_poly.entity_id
_entity_poly.type
_entity_poly.pdbx_seq_one_letter_code
_entity_poly.pdbx_strand_id
1 'polypeptide(L)'
;CNAPAIPEAAARLPDDVASITAFDYKSPADVPAGGVLVVGASASGLQIAAELAGAGHPVTLAVGEHVRMPRTYRGRDIQHWLQETGRLDEGLDDVDDLVRVRNVPSPQLVGTEDRSTLDLNALTARGVELVGRFAGYNDGNAQFSGSLRNVCSLADLKLGRLLGQIDEWLDEHNPDTQPGERPAPTNVPDSPRLMINLERAGIASVVWATGYRPDYSWLDLPVFDRKGKLSHTGGVVDAAPGVYALGLTFLRRRSSSFIHGADADAADLTEHLTAWLKAGG
;
A
#
# COMPACT_ATOMS: atom_id res chain seq x y z
N CYS A 1 4.96 14.44 -8.91
CA CYS A 1 6.11 13.92 -8.13
C CYS A 1 5.61 13.43 -6.78
N ASN A 2 6.33 12.46 -6.22
CA ASN A 2 6.02 11.90 -4.90
C ASN A 2 7.31 11.90 -4.05
N ALA A 3 7.19 12.28 -2.78
CA ALA A 3 8.26 12.21 -1.82
C ALA A 3 8.00 11.07 -0.81
N PRO A 4 9.03 10.35 -0.34
CA PRO A 4 8.85 9.35 0.72
C PRO A 4 8.21 9.96 1.97
N ALA A 5 7.24 9.25 2.56
CA ALA A 5 6.57 9.67 3.79
C ALA A 5 7.34 9.15 5.01
N ILE A 6 8.44 9.79 5.36
CA ILE A 6 9.31 9.39 6.47
C ILE A 6 8.72 9.90 7.79
N PRO A 7 8.53 9.05 8.83
CA PRO A 7 8.11 9.50 10.15
C PRO A 7 9.12 10.45 10.80
N GLU A 8 8.66 11.46 11.54
CA GLU A 8 9.53 12.40 12.26
C GLU A 8 10.51 11.71 13.22
N ALA A 9 10.14 10.55 13.75
CA ALA A 9 10.99 9.75 14.60
C ALA A 9 12.30 9.28 13.91
N ALA A 10 12.34 9.23 12.57
CA ALA A 10 13.54 8.89 11.83
C ALA A 10 14.71 9.87 12.07
N ALA A 11 14.40 11.14 12.30
CA ALA A 11 15.42 12.16 12.60
C ALA A 11 16.12 11.96 13.97
N ARG A 12 15.64 11.04 14.78
CA ARG A 12 16.20 10.71 16.10
C ARG A 12 16.98 9.41 16.10
N LEU A 13 17.07 8.71 14.97
CA LEU A 13 17.90 7.50 14.86
C LEU A 13 19.37 7.85 15.09
N PRO A 14 20.16 6.95 15.70
CA PRO A 14 21.60 7.13 15.85
C PRO A 14 22.30 7.21 14.47
N ASP A 15 23.40 7.92 14.38
CA ASP A 15 24.15 8.11 13.13
C ASP A 15 24.74 6.79 12.57
N ASP A 16 24.93 5.79 13.42
CA ASP A 16 25.42 4.46 13.07
C ASP A 16 24.32 3.50 12.58
N VAL A 17 23.04 3.91 12.63
CA VAL A 17 21.92 3.15 12.06
C VAL A 17 21.50 3.75 10.73
N ALA A 18 21.70 3.00 9.65
CA ALA A 18 21.32 3.44 8.31
C ALA A 18 19.81 3.67 8.19
N SER A 19 19.42 4.87 7.74
CA SER A 19 18.02 5.24 7.49
C SER A 19 17.76 5.26 5.99
N ILE A 20 17.03 4.26 5.47
CA ILE A 20 16.84 4.01 4.04
C ILE A 20 15.35 4.12 3.72
N THR A 21 14.98 4.83 2.65
CA THR A 21 13.59 4.82 2.18
C THR A 21 13.37 3.68 1.18
N ALA A 22 12.12 3.26 0.97
CA ALA A 22 11.80 2.30 -0.09
C ALA A 22 12.14 2.83 -1.49
N PHE A 23 12.30 4.13 -1.65
CA PHE A 23 12.75 4.75 -2.91
C PHE A 23 14.26 4.59 -3.13
N ASP A 24 15.05 4.70 -2.06
CA ASP A 24 16.52 4.60 -2.10
C ASP A 24 17.01 3.17 -2.06
N TYR A 25 16.22 2.24 -1.50
CA TYR A 25 16.53 0.82 -1.50
C TYR A 25 16.62 0.28 -2.93
N LYS A 26 17.72 -0.38 -3.28
CA LYS A 26 17.93 -1.00 -4.60
C LYS A 26 18.12 -2.49 -4.52
N SER A 27 18.91 -2.94 -3.55
CA SER A 27 19.20 -4.37 -3.36
C SER A 27 19.62 -4.65 -1.91
N PRO A 28 19.55 -5.91 -1.45
CA PRO A 28 20.09 -6.28 -0.14
C PRO A 28 21.57 -6.00 0.04
N ALA A 29 22.35 -6.01 -1.05
CA ALA A 29 23.80 -5.77 -1.01
C ALA A 29 24.16 -4.32 -0.64
N ASP A 30 23.22 -3.38 -0.79
CA ASP A 30 23.41 -1.97 -0.45
C ASP A 30 23.08 -1.68 1.02
N VAL A 31 22.56 -2.68 1.75
CA VAL A 31 22.17 -2.54 3.15
C VAL A 31 23.30 -2.99 4.06
N PRO A 32 23.72 -2.20 5.06
CA PRO A 32 24.76 -2.59 6.03
C PRO A 32 24.51 -3.96 6.67
N ALA A 33 25.58 -4.73 6.88
CA ALA A 33 25.49 -6.01 7.56
C ALA A 33 24.89 -5.85 8.96
N GLY A 34 23.98 -6.75 9.34
CA GLY A 34 23.27 -6.72 10.61
C GLY A 34 21.75 -6.90 10.45
N GLY A 35 21.04 -6.70 11.54
CA GLY A 35 19.58 -6.77 11.54
C GLY A 35 18.96 -5.56 10.84
N VAL A 36 17.79 -5.76 10.25
CA VAL A 36 17.03 -4.70 9.55
C VAL A 36 15.63 -4.60 10.11
N LEU A 37 15.24 -3.38 10.53
CA LEU A 37 13.86 -3.05 10.85
C LEU A 37 13.19 -2.47 9.60
N VAL A 38 12.24 -3.20 9.01
CA VAL A 38 11.41 -2.71 7.91
C VAL A 38 10.12 -2.13 8.49
N VAL A 39 9.81 -0.87 8.21
CA VAL A 39 8.62 -0.18 8.73
C VAL A 39 7.59 -0.04 7.62
N GLY A 40 6.45 -0.75 7.75
CA GLY A 40 5.36 -0.77 6.77
C GLY A 40 5.22 -2.12 6.08
N ALA A 41 3.98 -2.62 5.99
CA ALA A 41 3.64 -3.96 5.53
C ALA A 41 2.75 -3.97 4.27
N SER A 42 2.82 -2.94 3.43
CA SER A 42 2.25 -2.94 2.08
C SER A 42 3.21 -3.59 1.07
N ALA A 43 2.90 -3.59 -0.22
CA ALA A 43 3.68 -4.28 -1.26
C ALA A 43 5.19 -4.08 -1.14
N SER A 44 5.68 -2.83 -1.08
CA SER A 44 7.12 -2.54 -0.99
C SER A 44 7.76 -3.11 0.28
N GLY A 45 7.09 -2.95 1.43
CA GLY A 45 7.62 -3.46 2.70
C GLY A 45 7.74 -4.97 2.73
N LEU A 46 6.76 -5.70 2.17
CA LEU A 46 6.82 -7.16 2.05
C LEU A 46 7.94 -7.60 1.12
N GLN A 47 8.06 -6.97 -0.05
CA GLN A 47 9.07 -7.31 -1.03
C GLN A 47 10.48 -7.10 -0.45
N ILE A 48 10.74 -5.92 0.11
CA ILE A 48 12.03 -5.59 0.72
C ILE A 48 12.35 -6.55 1.87
N ALA A 49 11.38 -6.85 2.75
CA ALA A 49 11.57 -7.79 3.85
C ALA A 49 11.88 -9.20 3.34
N ALA A 50 11.25 -9.66 2.26
CA ALA A 50 11.51 -10.95 1.64
C ALA A 50 12.91 -11.04 1.02
N GLU A 51 13.33 -10.00 0.30
CA GLU A 51 14.65 -9.90 -0.33
C GLU A 51 15.77 -9.89 0.73
N LEU A 52 15.62 -9.06 1.77
CA LEU A 52 16.58 -8.99 2.88
C LEU A 52 16.71 -10.30 3.64
N ALA A 53 15.57 -10.93 3.98
CA ALA A 53 15.57 -12.25 4.63
C ALA A 53 16.21 -13.33 3.73
N GLY A 54 15.93 -13.30 2.43
CA GLY A 54 16.54 -14.19 1.43
C GLY A 54 18.05 -13.98 1.29
N ALA A 55 18.55 -12.78 1.54
CA ALA A 55 19.99 -12.47 1.57
C ALA A 55 20.66 -12.76 2.93
N GLY A 56 19.91 -13.25 3.93
CA GLY A 56 20.44 -13.64 5.23
C GLY A 56 20.45 -12.56 6.30
N HIS A 57 19.83 -11.41 6.07
CA HIS A 57 19.65 -10.41 7.12
C HIS A 57 18.59 -10.88 8.13
N PRO A 58 18.79 -10.75 9.44
CA PRO A 58 17.73 -10.83 10.44
C PRO A 58 16.75 -9.67 10.21
N VAL A 59 15.48 -9.98 9.89
CA VAL A 59 14.49 -8.96 9.56
C VAL A 59 13.38 -8.89 10.60
N THR A 60 13.10 -7.70 11.10
CA THR A 60 11.90 -7.39 11.86
C THR A 60 10.99 -6.49 11.01
N LEU A 61 9.73 -6.87 10.84
CA LEU A 61 8.74 -6.12 10.07
C LEU A 61 7.71 -5.47 11.00
N ALA A 62 7.63 -4.14 10.97
CA ALA A 62 6.62 -3.39 11.70
C ALA A 62 5.34 -3.28 10.86
N VAL A 63 4.27 -3.92 11.34
CA VAL A 63 3.01 -4.11 10.63
C VAL A 63 1.96 -3.11 11.11
N GLY A 64 1.60 -2.17 10.25
CA GLY A 64 0.47 -1.29 10.41
C GLY A 64 -0.77 -1.77 9.64
N GLU A 65 -1.70 -0.85 9.35
CA GLU A 65 -2.82 -1.14 8.47
C GLU A 65 -2.31 -1.58 7.09
N HIS A 66 -2.88 -2.66 6.58
CA HIS A 66 -2.49 -3.24 5.30
C HIS A 66 -3.69 -3.91 4.63
N VAL A 67 -3.56 -4.11 3.32
CA VAL A 67 -4.56 -4.83 2.50
C VAL A 67 -3.95 -6.15 2.07
N ARG A 68 -4.43 -7.24 2.68
CA ARG A 68 -4.05 -8.59 2.30
C ARG A 68 -4.73 -8.99 1.00
N MET A 69 -3.98 -9.56 0.06
CA MET A 69 -4.50 -9.98 -1.23
C MET A 69 -3.68 -11.16 -1.78
N PRO A 70 -4.32 -12.29 -2.18
CA PRO A 70 -3.60 -13.39 -2.80
C PRO A 70 -3.22 -13.01 -4.24
N ARG A 71 -2.14 -13.58 -4.76
CA ARG A 71 -1.77 -13.39 -6.16
C ARG A 71 -2.76 -14.04 -7.10
N THR A 72 -3.22 -15.22 -6.75
CA THR A 72 -4.17 -15.98 -7.54
C THR A 72 -5.33 -16.46 -6.68
N TYR A 73 -6.50 -16.54 -7.28
CA TYR A 73 -7.69 -17.13 -6.69
C TYR A 73 -8.47 -17.88 -7.77
N ARG A 74 -8.97 -19.09 -7.47
CA ARG A 74 -9.70 -19.95 -8.43
C ARG A 74 -8.99 -20.04 -9.79
N GLY A 75 -7.66 -20.28 -9.77
CA GLY A 75 -6.84 -20.49 -10.97
C GLY A 75 -6.58 -19.26 -11.84
N ARG A 76 -7.04 -18.08 -11.44
CA ARG A 76 -6.79 -16.81 -12.14
C ARG A 76 -6.08 -15.80 -11.24
N ASP A 77 -5.40 -14.84 -11.87
CA ASP A 77 -4.85 -13.69 -11.16
C ASP A 77 -5.96 -12.91 -10.47
N ILE A 78 -5.69 -12.40 -9.28
CA ILE A 78 -6.70 -11.63 -8.52
C ILE A 78 -7.17 -10.39 -9.29
N GLN A 79 -6.31 -9.76 -10.08
CA GLN A 79 -6.68 -8.60 -10.90
C GLN A 79 -7.74 -8.95 -11.95
N HIS A 80 -7.70 -10.17 -12.50
CA HIS A 80 -8.75 -10.64 -13.39
C HIS A 80 -10.11 -10.61 -12.70
N TRP A 81 -10.19 -11.12 -11.46
CA TRP A 81 -11.45 -11.12 -10.71
C TRP A 81 -11.89 -9.71 -10.31
N LEU A 82 -10.96 -8.82 -9.95
CA LEU A 82 -11.32 -7.43 -9.65
C LEU A 82 -11.91 -6.71 -10.88
N GLN A 83 -11.47 -7.06 -12.08
CA GLN A 83 -12.03 -6.53 -13.32
C GLN A 83 -13.40 -7.15 -13.63
N GLU A 84 -13.51 -8.48 -13.64
CA GLU A 84 -14.75 -9.19 -13.99
C GLU A 84 -15.91 -8.85 -13.04
N THR A 85 -15.62 -8.68 -11.76
CA THR A 85 -16.63 -8.30 -10.75
C THR A 85 -16.98 -6.80 -10.76
N GLY A 86 -16.43 -6.01 -11.69
CA GLY A 86 -16.64 -4.57 -11.76
C GLY A 86 -16.00 -3.76 -10.61
N ARG A 87 -15.20 -4.42 -9.77
CA ARG A 87 -14.59 -3.77 -8.60
C ARG A 87 -13.63 -2.63 -8.97
N LEU A 88 -12.97 -2.71 -10.12
CA LEU A 88 -12.06 -1.67 -10.61
C LEU A 88 -12.82 -0.47 -11.19
N ASP A 89 -14.07 -0.64 -11.58
CA ASP A 89 -14.92 0.38 -12.16
C ASP A 89 -15.76 1.13 -11.12
N GLU A 90 -15.70 0.70 -9.83
CA GLU A 90 -16.36 1.36 -8.71
C GLU A 90 -16.04 2.87 -8.71
N GLY A 91 -17.07 3.69 -8.84
CA GLY A 91 -16.99 5.13 -9.00
C GLY A 91 -17.14 5.92 -7.71
N LEU A 92 -17.20 7.26 -7.85
CA LEU A 92 -17.32 8.17 -6.71
C LEU A 92 -18.65 8.00 -5.95
N ASP A 93 -19.72 7.66 -6.67
CA ASP A 93 -21.07 7.49 -6.12
C ASP A 93 -21.28 6.12 -5.44
N ASP A 94 -20.36 5.19 -5.67
CA ASP A 94 -20.42 3.82 -5.12
C ASP A 94 -19.74 3.71 -3.75
N VAL A 95 -19.15 4.78 -3.23
CA VAL A 95 -18.39 4.77 -1.98
C VAL A 95 -18.93 5.77 -0.96
N ASP A 96 -19.13 5.30 0.27
CA ASP A 96 -19.63 6.12 1.38
C ASP A 96 -18.60 7.13 1.91
N ASP A 97 -17.31 6.81 1.83
CA ASP A 97 -16.21 7.61 2.40
C ASP A 97 -15.02 7.68 1.43
N LEU A 98 -15.04 8.70 0.59
CA LEU A 98 -14.00 8.97 -0.41
C LEU A 98 -12.62 9.24 0.23
N VAL A 99 -12.59 9.89 1.39
CA VAL A 99 -11.32 10.15 2.11
C VAL A 99 -10.70 8.85 2.54
N ARG A 100 -11.49 7.93 3.09
CA ARG A 100 -11.03 6.61 3.51
C ARG A 100 -10.53 5.80 2.32
N VAL A 101 -11.27 5.75 1.21
CA VAL A 101 -10.91 4.97 0.02
C VAL A 101 -9.60 5.46 -0.59
N ARG A 102 -9.39 6.78 -0.65
CA ARG A 102 -8.15 7.38 -1.16
C ARG A 102 -6.93 7.15 -0.27
N ASN A 103 -7.13 6.81 1.00
CA ASN A 103 -6.05 6.54 1.97
C ASN A 103 -5.84 5.04 2.25
N VAL A 104 -6.51 4.14 1.51
CA VAL A 104 -6.28 2.70 1.63
C VAL A 104 -4.84 2.38 1.22
N PRO A 105 -4.09 1.63 2.05
CA PRO A 105 -2.74 1.21 1.69
C PRO A 105 -2.73 0.35 0.42
N SER A 106 -1.62 0.39 -0.32
CA SER A 106 -1.42 -0.51 -1.46
C SER A 106 -1.55 -1.97 -1.03
N PRO A 107 -2.26 -2.82 -1.80
CA PRO A 107 -2.43 -4.22 -1.45
C PRO A 107 -1.08 -4.95 -1.42
N GLN A 108 -1.02 -6.00 -0.62
CA GLN A 108 0.10 -6.95 -0.55
C GLN A 108 0.13 -7.80 -1.82
N LEU A 109 0.33 -7.17 -2.96
CA LEU A 109 0.31 -7.80 -4.27
C LEU A 109 1.65 -7.56 -4.95
N VAL A 110 2.50 -8.56 -4.89
CA VAL A 110 3.86 -8.55 -5.47
C VAL A 110 3.92 -9.49 -6.67
N GLY A 111 4.58 -9.04 -7.75
CA GLY A 111 4.85 -9.88 -8.90
C GLY A 111 6.02 -10.83 -8.60
N THR A 112 5.76 -12.15 -8.64
CA THR A 112 6.77 -13.20 -8.58
C THR A 112 6.72 -14.03 -9.86
N GLU A 113 7.84 -14.60 -10.26
CA GLU A 113 7.93 -15.42 -11.48
C GLU A 113 6.98 -16.64 -11.40
N ASP A 114 6.93 -17.28 -10.22
CA ASP A 114 6.09 -18.44 -9.92
C ASP A 114 4.64 -18.08 -9.56
N ARG A 115 4.29 -16.79 -9.57
CA ARG A 115 2.98 -16.25 -9.14
C ARG A 115 2.59 -16.63 -7.71
N SER A 116 3.55 -16.90 -6.86
CA SER A 116 3.27 -17.16 -5.45
C SER A 116 2.75 -15.92 -4.74
N THR A 117 1.91 -16.15 -3.73
CA THR A 117 1.44 -15.08 -2.85
C THR A 117 2.54 -14.73 -1.85
N LEU A 118 2.93 -13.47 -1.79
CA LEU A 118 3.81 -12.94 -0.75
C LEU A 118 2.95 -12.21 0.28
N ASP A 119 2.77 -12.83 1.44
CA ASP A 119 2.03 -12.27 2.57
C ASP A 119 2.84 -12.41 3.88
N LEU A 120 2.24 -11.99 5.00
CA LEU A 120 2.89 -12.06 6.31
C LEU A 120 3.21 -13.50 6.73
N ASN A 121 2.38 -14.49 6.35
CA ASN A 121 2.65 -15.90 6.62
C ASN A 121 3.88 -16.40 5.85
N ALA A 122 4.00 -16.01 4.58
CA ALA A 122 5.17 -16.34 3.75
C ALA A 122 6.45 -15.69 4.29
N LEU A 123 6.37 -14.49 4.86
CA LEU A 123 7.51 -13.82 5.51
C LEU A 123 7.90 -14.51 6.83
N THR A 124 6.93 -14.85 7.67
CA THR A 124 7.19 -15.57 8.93
C THR A 124 7.85 -16.92 8.68
N ALA A 125 7.41 -17.65 7.62
CA ALA A 125 8.05 -18.90 7.21
C ALA A 125 9.52 -18.73 6.77
N ARG A 126 9.93 -17.51 6.37
CA ARG A 126 11.32 -17.13 6.05
C ARG A 126 12.09 -16.58 7.25
N GLY A 127 11.51 -16.64 8.45
CA GLY A 127 12.14 -16.16 9.69
C GLY A 127 11.99 -14.65 9.96
N VAL A 128 11.16 -13.94 9.21
CA VAL A 128 10.87 -12.53 9.49
C VAL A 128 10.02 -12.43 10.76
N GLU A 129 10.48 -11.63 11.71
CA GLU A 129 9.73 -11.35 12.94
C GLU A 129 8.70 -10.25 12.69
N LEU A 130 7.46 -10.47 13.14
CA LEU A 130 6.39 -9.49 13.05
C LEU A 130 6.21 -8.74 14.37
N VAL A 131 6.17 -7.41 14.30
CA VAL A 131 5.82 -6.53 15.42
C VAL A 131 4.70 -5.61 15.03
N GLY A 132 4.07 -4.95 15.97
CA GLY A 132 2.98 -4.00 15.72
C GLY A 132 3.44 -2.75 14.95
N ARG A 133 2.50 -1.88 14.60
CA ARG A 133 2.80 -0.62 13.92
C ARG A 133 3.86 0.17 14.68
N PHE A 134 4.86 0.65 13.96
CA PHE A 134 5.88 1.55 14.50
C PHE A 134 5.21 2.80 15.11
N ALA A 135 5.48 3.06 16.38
CA ALA A 135 4.90 4.14 17.15
C ALA A 135 5.88 5.29 17.37
N GLY A 136 7.19 5.00 17.36
CA GLY A 136 8.22 6.00 17.56
C GLY A 136 9.58 5.39 17.89
N TYR A 137 10.55 6.29 18.10
CA TYR A 137 11.89 5.95 18.54
C TYR A 137 12.28 6.89 19.69
N ASN A 138 12.76 6.34 20.80
CA ASN A 138 13.27 7.11 21.94
C ASN A 138 14.33 6.31 22.71
N ASP A 139 15.41 6.98 23.13
CA ASP A 139 16.47 6.43 23.98
C ASP A 139 16.98 5.04 23.50
N GLY A 140 17.32 4.91 22.23
CA GLY A 140 17.83 3.67 21.65
C GLY A 140 16.75 2.63 21.34
N ASN A 141 15.47 2.92 21.61
CA ASN A 141 14.38 1.96 21.51
C ASN A 141 13.37 2.33 20.43
N ALA A 142 13.17 1.45 19.46
CA ALA A 142 12.02 1.47 18.59
C ALA A 142 10.79 0.92 19.32
N GLN A 143 9.67 1.63 19.24
CA GLN A 143 8.44 1.32 19.95
C GLN A 143 7.35 0.88 18.96
N PHE A 144 6.53 -0.09 19.36
CA PHE A 144 5.49 -0.66 18.53
C PHE A 144 4.15 -0.72 19.25
N SER A 145 3.06 -0.58 18.52
CA SER A 145 1.72 -0.71 19.08
C SER A 145 1.39 -2.16 19.41
N GLY A 146 0.57 -2.39 20.42
CA GLY A 146 0.05 -3.72 20.78
C GLY A 146 -1.07 -4.21 19.84
N SER A 147 -1.35 -3.52 18.72
CA SER A 147 -2.51 -3.79 17.87
C SER A 147 -2.24 -4.80 16.75
N LEU A 148 -1.09 -5.49 16.72
CA LEU A 148 -0.71 -6.40 15.63
C LEU A 148 -1.82 -7.42 15.32
N ARG A 149 -2.34 -8.12 16.32
CA ARG A 149 -3.43 -9.10 16.15
C ARG A 149 -4.68 -8.47 15.54
N ASN A 150 -5.05 -7.29 15.99
CA ASN A 150 -6.25 -6.61 15.51
C ASN A 150 -6.11 -6.17 14.05
N VAL A 151 -4.97 -5.61 13.65
CA VAL A 151 -4.78 -5.17 12.25
C VAL A 151 -4.71 -6.36 11.30
N CYS A 152 -4.10 -7.48 11.69
CA CYS A 152 -4.07 -8.71 10.91
C CYS A 152 -5.48 -9.32 10.79
N SER A 153 -6.23 -9.45 11.88
CA SER A 153 -7.60 -9.97 11.85
C SER A 153 -8.52 -9.12 10.98
N LEU A 154 -8.35 -7.79 11.00
CA LEU A 154 -9.12 -6.89 10.13
C LEU A 154 -8.74 -7.06 8.64
N ALA A 155 -7.47 -7.26 8.34
CA ALA A 155 -7.01 -7.53 6.98
C ALA A 155 -7.54 -8.87 6.46
N ASP A 156 -7.53 -9.92 7.29
CA ASP A 156 -8.10 -11.24 6.99
C ASP A 156 -9.61 -11.15 6.75
N LEU A 157 -10.34 -10.39 7.57
CA LEU A 157 -11.78 -10.17 7.39
C LEU A 157 -12.09 -9.45 6.07
N LYS A 158 -11.32 -8.40 5.73
CA LYS A 158 -11.48 -7.68 4.46
C LYS A 158 -11.20 -8.59 3.27
N LEU A 159 -10.14 -9.41 3.34
CA LEU A 159 -9.85 -10.42 2.34
C LEU A 159 -10.99 -11.43 2.19
N GLY A 160 -11.48 -11.97 3.30
CA GLY A 160 -12.60 -12.91 3.29
C GLY A 160 -13.85 -12.36 2.59
N ARG A 161 -14.17 -11.07 2.82
CA ARG A 161 -15.27 -10.38 2.14
C ARG A 161 -15.04 -10.24 0.64
N LEU A 162 -13.83 -9.84 0.23
CA LEU A 162 -13.48 -9.72 -1.19
C LEU A 162 -13.63 -11.06 -1.91
N LEU A 163 -13.07 -12.13 -1.35
CA LEU A 163 -13.17 -13.45 -1.94
C LEU A 163 -14.61 -13.99 -1.94
N GLY A 164 -15.43 -13.62 -0.92
CA GLY A 164 -16.87 -13.91 -0.90
C GLY A 164 -17.60 -13.26 -2.07
N GLN A 165 -17.34 -11.98 -2.33
CA GLN A 165 -17.94 -11.27 -3.47
C GLN A 165 -17.55 -11.89 -4.82
N ILE A 166 -16.30 -12.36 -4.96
CA ILE A 166 -15.87 -13.07 -6.16
C ILE A 166 -16.60 -14.41 -6.29
N ASP A 167 -16.78 -15.14 -5.19
CA ASP A 167 -17.51 -16.41 -5.20
C ASP A 167 -19.00 -16.23 -5.56
N GLU A 168 -19.66 -15.24 -4.96
CA GLU A 168 -21.05 -14.88 -5.28
C GLU A 168 -21.22 -14.55 -6.76
N TRP A 169 -20.31 -13.72 -7.31
CA TRP A 169 -20.32 -13.37 -8.73
C TRP A 169 -20.15 -14.62 -9.62
N LEU A 170 -19.24 -15.53 -9.24
CA LEU A 170 -18.99 -16.76 -9.97
C LEU A 170 -20.18 -17.73 -9.91
N ASP A 171 -20.85 -17.84 -8.78
CA ASP A 171 -22.04 -18.68 -8.64
C ASP A 171 -23.18 -18.22 -9.56
N GLU A 172 -23.25 -16.88 -9.83
CA GLU A 172 -24.24 -16.32 -10.75
C GLU A 172 -23.84 -16.48 -12.23
N HIS A 173 -22.54 -16.34 -12.57
CA HIS A 173 -22.07 -16.24 -13.96
C HIS A 173 -21.41 -17.54 -14.46
N ASN A 174 -20.90 -18.39 -13.58
CA ASN A 174 -20.23 -19.64 -13.93
C ASN A 174 -20.34 -20.67 -12.79
N PRO A 175 -21.55 -21.23 -12.56
CA PRO A 175 -21.86 -22.09 -11.40
C PRO A 175 -21.06 -23.40 -11.37
N ASP A 176 -20.51 -23.85 -12.48
CA ASP A 176 -19.71 -25.08 -12.56
C ASP A 176 -18.27 -24.90 -12.05
N THR A 177 -17.90 -23.67 -11.64
CA THR A 177 -16.55 -23.38 -11.15
C THR A 177 -16.36 -23.95 -9.75
N GLN A 178 -15.31 -24.75 -9.54
CA GLN A 178 -15.00 -25.32 -8.22
C GLN A 178 -14.70 -24.21 -7.20
N PRO A 179 -15.12 -24.38 -5.93
CA PRO A 179 -14.78 -23.43 -4.86
C PRO A 179 -13.27 -23.20 -4.76
N GLY A 180 -12.89 -21.96 -4.50
CA GLY A 180 -11.47 -21.59 -4.28
C GLY A 180 -11.02 -21.95 -2.87
N GLU A 181 -9.77 -22.37 -2.73
CA GLU A 181 -9.14 -22.50 -1.43
C GLU A 181 -8.99 -21.13 -0.78
N ARG A 182 -9.47 -20.98 0.46
CA ARG A 182 -9.33 -19.76 1.24
C ARG A 182 -7.94 -19.69 1.85
N PRO A 183 -7.20 -18.56 1.70
CA PRO A 183 -5.94 -18.36 2.38
C PRO A 183 -6.10 -18.51 3.90
N ALA A 184 -5.17 -19.21 4.54
CA ALA A 184 -5.15 -19.36 5.99
C ALA A 184 -5.08 -17.97 6.68
N PRO A 185 -5.69 -17.76 7.85
CA PRO A 185 -5.55 -16.53 8.61
C PRO A 185 -4.07 -16.18 8.87
N THR A 186 -3.81 -14.89 9.07
CA THR A 186 -2.45 -14.44 9.40
C THR A 186 -2.02 -15.00 10.76
N ASN A 187 -0.89 -15.71 10.78
CA ASN A 187 -0.29 -16.22 12.00
C ASN A 187 0.43 -15.09 12.73
N VAL A 188 -0.10 -14.71 13.89
CA VAL A 188 0.42 -13.61 14.71
C VAL A 188 1.06 -14.18 15.97
N PRO A 189 2.30 -13.78 16.34
CA PRO A 189 2.92 -14.18 17.58
C PRO A 189 2.02 -13.91 18.79
N ASP A 190 2.02 -14.79 19.78
CA ASP A 190 1.21 -14.61 21.00
C ASP A 190 1.62 -13.38 21.80
N SER A 191 2.91 -13.08 21.82
CA SER A 191 3.48 -11.95 22.58
C SER A 191 4.46 -11.18 21.68
N PRO A 192 3.97 -10.39 20.70
CA PRO A 192 4.84 -9.60 19.83
C PRO A 192 5.57 -8.55 20.66
N ARG A 193 6.84 -8.30 20.34
CA ARG A 193 7.63 -7.28 21.04
C ARG A 193 7.01 -5.90 20.85
N LEU A 194 6.86 -5.16 21.94
CA LEU A 194 6.37 -3.78 21.92
C LEU A 194 7.51 -2.76 21.84
N MET A 195 8.72 -3.20 22.08
CA MET A 195 9.91 -2.36 22.08
C MET A 195 11.14 -3.18 21.69
N ILE A 196 12.02 -2.59 20.88
CA ILE A 196 13.30 -3.17 20.48
C ILE A 196 14.38 -2.11 20.68
N ASN A 197 15.37 -2.42 21.50
CA ASN A 197 16.60 -1.63 21.55
C ASN A 197 17.44 -1.99 20.32
N LEU A 198 17.71 -0.99 19.45
CA LEU A 198 18.34 -1.24 18.15
C LEU A 198 19.75 -1.81 18.30
N GLU A 199 20.57 -1.22 19.16
CA GLU A 199 21.95 -1.66 19.40
C GLU A 199 22.00 -3.11 19.94
N ARG A 200 21.23 -3.39 21.01
CA ARG A 200 21.19 -4.73 21.64
C ARG A 200 20.63 -5.80 20.72
N ALA A 201 19.74 -5.43 19.79
CA ALA A 201 19.18 -6.32 18.81
C ALA A 201 20.07 -6.44 17.54
N GLY A 202 21.17 -5.70 17.47
CA GLY A 202 22.05 -5.67 16.31
C GLY A 202 21.38 -5.13 15.04
N ILE A 203 20.40 -4.21 15.21
CA ILE A 203 19.73 -3.54 14.09
C ILE A 203 20.65 -2.47 13.53
N ALA A 204 21.20 -2.70 12.35
CA ALA A 204 22.11 -1.79 11.66
C ALA A 204 21.39 -0.85 10.69
N SER A 205 20.14 -1.17 10.34
CA SER A 205 19.39 -0.38 9.35
C SER A 205 17.89 -0.32 9.65
N VAL A 206 17.27 0.80 9.31
CA VAL A 206 15.82 0.96 9.28
C VAL A 206 15.39 1.30 7.86
N VAL A 207 14.49 0.50 7.28
CA VAL A 207 13.92 0.75 5.96
C VAL A 207 12.49 1.28 6.10
N TRP A 208 12.28 2.50 5.62
CA TRP A 208 10.99 3.18 5.67
C TRP A 208 10.15 2.85 4.43
N ALA A 209 9.34 1.81 4.52
CA ALA A 209 8.34 1.43 3.52
C ALA A 209 6.96 2.02 3.87
N THR A 210 6.95 3.27 4.33
CA THR A 210 5.81 3.99 4.91
C THR A 210 4.98 4.75 3.86
N GLY A 211 5.22 4.46 2.58
CA GLY A 211 4.52 5.07 1.45
C GLY A 211 5.08 6.41 1.03
N TYR A 212 4.27 7.11 0.26
CA TYR A 212 4.66 8.37 -0.37
C TYR A 212 3.59 9.42 -0.14
N ARG A 213 4.00 10.69 -0.18
CA ARG A 213 3.11 11.85 -0.22
C ARG A 213 3.29 12.59 -1.54
N PRO A 214 2.24 13.16 -2.13
CA PRO A 214 2.38 14.02 -3.29
C PRO A 214 3.30 15.19 -2.98
N ASP A 215 4.15 15.52 -3.95
CA ASP A 215 4.98 16.73 -3.92
C ASP A 215 4.54 17.65 -5.06
N TYR A 216 3.91 18.74 -4.69
CA TYR A 216 3.41 19.78 -5.60
C TYR A 216 4.23 21.06 -5.53
N SER A 217 5.45 21.03 -4.99
CA SER A 217 6.33 22.21 -4.86
C SER A 217 6.64 22.90 -6.20
N TRP A 218 6.47 22.18 -7.30
CA TRP A 218 6.64 22.69 -8.66
C TRP A 218 5.43 23.45 -9.21
N LEU A 219 4.26 23.38 -8.56
CA LEU A 219 3.00 23.98 -9.01
C LEU A 219 2.72 25.26 -8.22
N ASP A 220 2.99 26.41 -8.82
CA ASP A 220 2.77 27.72 -8.22
C ASP A 220 1.39 28.27 -8.63
N LEU A 221 0.34 27.63 -8.13
CA LEU A 221 -1.06 28.05 -8.31
C LEU A 221 -1.81 27.93 -6.97
N PRO A 222 -2.79 28.81 -6.70
CA PRO A 222 -3.59 28.79 -5.46
C PRO A 222 -4.70 27.72 -5.51
N VAL A 223 -4.32 26.46 -5.77
CA VAL A 223 -5.25 25.35 -6.03
C VAL A 223 -5.24 24.29 -4.93
N PHE A 224 -4.59 24.57 -3.80
CA PHE A 224 -4.44 23.62 -2.69
C PHE A 224 -5.38 23.95 -1.54
N ASP A 225 -5.88 22.91 -0.89
CA ASP A 225 -6.62 23.03 0.36
C ASP A 225 -5.68 23.41 1.54
N ARG A 226 -6.28 23.62 2.73
CA ARG A 226 -5.53 23.95 3.95
C ARG A 226 -4.56 22.84 4.40
N LYS A 227 -4.67 21.63 3.85
CA LYS A 227 -3.80 20.48 4.11
C LYS A 227 -2.76 20.26 3.01
N GLY A 228 -2.66 21.18 2.03
CA GLY A 228 -1.75 21.09 0.90
C GLY A 228 -2.16 20.02 -0.13
N LYS A 229 -3.42 19.58 -0.13
CA LYS A 229 -3.94 18.67 -1.15
C LYS A 229 -4.51 19.46 -2.31
N LEU A 230 -4.28 18.99 -3.55
CA LEU A 230 -4.88 19.56 -4.74
C LEU A 230 -6.41 19.50 -4.63
N SER A 231 -7.05 20.66 -4.77
CA SER A 231 -8.50 20.77 -4.75
C SER A 231 -9.07 20.56 -6.16
N HIS A 232 -9.84 19.51 -6.35
CA HIS A 232 -10.41 19.16 -7.65
C HIS A 232 -11.73 18.39 -7.51
N THR A 233 -12.56 18.46 -8.54
CA THR A 233 -13.75 17.62 -8.70
C THR A 233 -13.54 16.68 -9.88
N GLY A 234 -13.34 15.37 -9.60
CA GLY A 234 -13.09 14.37 -10.64
C GLY A 234 -11.94 14.70 -11.59
N GLY A 235 -10.91 15.42 -11.13
CA GLY A 235 -9.75 15.83 -11.93
C GLY A 235 -9.84 17.23 -12.53
N VAL A 236 -10.99 17.88 -12.50
CA VAL A 236 -11.14 19.29 -12.89
C VAL A 236 -10.74 20.17 -11.72
N VAL A 237 -9.83 21.12 -11.92
CA VAL A 237 -9.38 22.06 -10.89
C VAL A 237 -10.22 23.34 -11.00
N ASP A 238 -11.30 23.41 -10.22
CA ASP A 238 -12.31 24.48 -10.33
C ASP A 238 -11.72 25.88 -10.08
N ALA A 239 -10.73 25.99 -9.21
CA ALA A 239 -10.06 27.26 -8.87
C ALA A 239 -9.09 27.76 -9.97
N ALA A 240 -8.77 26.94 -10.97
CA ALA A 240 -7.89 27.29 -12.08
C ALA A 240 -8.44 26.68 -13.38
N PRO A 241 -9.42 27.31 -14.03
CA PRO A 241 -10.01 26.83 -15.28
C PRO A 241 -8.93 26.51 -16.34
N GLY A 242 -9.07 25.36 -16.99
CA GLY A 242 -8.07 24.86 -17.95
C GLY A 242 -6.97 23.99 -17.30
N VAL A 243 -6.94 23.86 -15.97
CA VAL A 243 -6.04 22.93 -15.25
C VAL A 243 -6.79 21.64 -14.90
N TYR A 244 -6.15 20.53 -15.19
CA TYR A 244 -6.71 19.19 -14.96
C TYR A 244 -5.69 18.28 -14.27
N ALA A 245 -6.17 17.32 -13.50
CA ALA A 245 -5.37 16.27 -12.88
C ALA A 245 -5.79 14.90 -13.40
N LEU A 246 -4.82 14.04 -13.71
CA LEU A 246 -5.02 12.67 -14.16
C LEU A 246 -4.13 11.70 -13.37
N GLY A 247 -4.60 10.48 -13.19
CA GLY A 247 -3.83 9.41 -12.54
C GLY A 247 -3.73 9.50 -11.01
N LEU A 248 -4.54 10.34 -10.37
CA LEU A 248 -4.62 10.39 -8.91
C LEU A 248 -5.43 9.18 -8.38
N THR A 249 -5.09 8.73 -7.18
CA THR A 249 -5.79 7.62 -6.52
C THR A 249 -7.28 7.94 -6.36
N PHE A 250 -8.11 7.06 -6.91
CA PHE A 250 -9.56 7.22 -6.91
C PHE A 250 -10.01 8.61 -7.39
N LEU A 251 -9.50 9.01 -8.54
CA LEU A 251 -9.84 10.32 -9.13
C LEU A 251 -11.33 10.38 -9.48
N ARG A 252 -11.81 9.40 -10.26
CA ARG A 252 -13.21 9.17 -10.63
C ARG A 252 -13.66 7.75 -10.30
N ARG A 253 -12.75 6.78 -10.38
CA ARG A 253 -13.01 5.36 -10.14
C ARG A 253 -11.80 4.69 -9.47
N ARG A 254 -11.98 3.47 -9.00
CA ARG A 254 -10.90 2.72 -8.31
C ARG A 254 -9.69 2.48 -9.20
N SER A 255 -9.88 2.27 -10.49
CA SER A 255 -8.81 2.07 -11.47
C SER A 255 -8.10 3.35 -11.91
N SER A 256 -8.53 4.54 -11.52
CA SER A 256 -8.00 5.84 -11.98
C SER A 256 -6.47 5.99 -11.91
N SER A 257 -5.82 5.35 -10.92
CA SER A 257 -4.35 5.38 -10.78
C SER A 257 -3.63 4.26 -11.53
N PHE A 258 -4.34 3.39 -12.24
CA PHE A 258 -3.76 2.33 -13.06
C PHE A 258 -3.63 2.77 -14.51
N ILE A 259 -2.64 2.23 -15.24
CA ILE A 259 -2.41 2.58 -16.65
C ILE A 259 -3.68 2.32 -17.48
N HIS A 260 -4.32 1.17 -17.29
CA HIS A 260 -5.54 0.81 -18.04
C HIS A 260 -6.77 1.60 -17.59
N GLY A 261 -6.81 2.13 -16.37
CA GLY A 261 -7.93 2.93 -15.85
C GLY A 261 -7.84 4.41 -16.20
N ALA A 262 -6.65 4.87 -16.61
CA ALA A 262 -6.43 6.28 -16.96
C ALA A 262 -7.13 6.68 -18.26
N ASP A 263 -7.38 5.74 -19.18
CA ASP A 263 -8.01 6.00 -20.48
C ASP A 263 -9.43 6.57 -20.32
N ALA A 264 -10.26 5.93 -19.50
CA ALA A 264 -11.63 6.39 -19.23
C ALA A 264 -11.65 7.76 -18.54
N ASP A 265 -10.76 8.00 -17.58
CA ASP A 265 -10.65 9.30 -16.92
C ASP A 265 -10.15 10.39 -17.88
N ALA A 266 -9.22 10.06 -18.77
CA ALA A 266 -8.72 10.96 -19.80
C ALA A 266 -9.81 11.34 -20.81
N ALA A 267 -10.66 10.38 -21.21
CA ALA A 267 -11.82 10.65 -22.07
C ALA A 267 -12.78 11.65 -21.43
N ASP A 268 -13.19 11.40 -20.18
CA ASP A 268 -14.09 12.28 -19.42
C ASP A 268 -13.52 13.72 -19.27
N LEU A 269 -12.22 13.83 -18.97
CA LEU A 269 -11.54 15.13 -18.81
C LEU A 269 -11.39 15.85 -20.16
N THR A 270 -11.14 15.12 -21.25
CA THR A 270 -11.04 15.68 -22.60
C THR A 270 -12.39 16.20 -23.09
N GLU A 271 -13.49 15.51 -22.78
CA GLU A 271 -14.83 15.99 -23.08
C GLU A 271 -15.12 17.32 -22.37
N HIS A 272 -14.80 17.38 -21.06
CA HIS A 272 -14.94 18.61 -20.28
C HIS A 272 -14.10 19.76 -20.86
N LEU A 273 -12.80 19.50 -21.16
CA LEU A 273 -11.91 20.48 -21.77
C LEU A 273 -12.45 21.00 -23.10
N THR A 274 -12.96 20.10 -23.94
CA THR A 274 -13.50 20.45 -25.25
C THR A 274 -14.74 21.33 -25.11
N ALA A 275 -15.62 21.01 -24.16
CA ALA A 275 -16.80 21.82 -23.88
C ALA A 275 -16.42 23.21 -23.36
N TRP A 276 -15.45 23.30 -22.45
CA TRP A 276 -14.94 24.57 -21.92
C TRP A 276 -14.33 25.46 -23.01
N LEU A 277 -13.50 24.91 -23.89
CA LEU A 277 -12.90 25.66 -25.01
C LEU A 277 -13.97 26.18 -26.00
N LYS A 278 -15.02 25.39 -26.27
CA LYS A 278 -16.14 25.82 -27.14
C LYS A 278 -16.97 26.94 -26.51
N ALA A 279 -17.00 27.02 -25.19
CA ALA A 279 -17.70 28.07 -24.47
C ALA A 279 -16.92 29.40 -24.38
N GLY A 280 -15.73 29.47 -24.94
CA GLY A 280 -14.89 30.68 -24.97
C GLY A 280 -13.98 30.81 -23.74
N GLY A 281 -13.61 29.66 -23.17
CA GLY A 281 -12.73 29.54 -22.01
C GLY A 281 -11.34 30.08 -22.20
#